data_a9fea33314374e28cc375af407ff6e81
#
_entry.id   a9fea33314374e28cc375af407ff6e81
#
_cell.length_a   1.000
_cell.length_b   1.000
_cell.length_c   1.000
_cell.angle_alpha   90.00
_cell.angle_beta   90.00
_cell.angle_gamma   90.00
#
_symmetry.space_group_name_H-M   'P 1'
#
loop_
_entity.id
_entity.type
_entity.pdbx_description
1 polymer ?
#
loop_
_entity_poly.entity_id
_entity_poly.type
_entity_poly.pdbx_seq_one_letter_code
_entity_poly.pdbx_strand_id
1 'polypeptide(L)'
;MFCFFFVFSCESSSPPSPQYRRDGFVVMDGLLSPQECDQLRQRMAEIVDEMDVPDHCRITFSTDHDEQLKEQGNADYFITSGDKIRFFFEKGVFDDKGEFIVPKQRSINKIGHALHAYEPLYKKVTHSPKVQGIAKKLGLVSPVVLQGMYIFKQPGIGGEVTPHQDATFLYTEPLGRVMGLWIALEDATVNNGCLWFIPGSHNSGITRRMVRTHKGTLPLTDFVGREQQYDEDKFVAVPVKKGGVVLIHGEVVHRSAVNTSDDSRHVYTFHLMEAQDTRWSADNWLQPSEELPFPPLYTK
;
A
#
# COMPACT_ATOMS: atom_id res chain seq x y z
N MET A 1 -11.56 27.27 -3.61
CA MET A 1 -10.72 27.56 -2.43
C MET A 1 -9.40 26.80 -2.63
N PHE A 2 -8.33 27.51 -3.00
CA PHE A 2 -7.03 26.87 -3.26
C PHE A 2 -6.44 26.40 -1.92
N CYS A 3 -6.42 25.09 -1.68
CA CYS A 3 -5.68 24.51 -0.57
C CYS A 3 -4.18 24.58 -0.91
N PHE A 4 -3.43 25.47 -0.27
CA PHE A 4 -1.98 25.48 -0.36
C PHE A 4 -1.45 24.29 0.45
N PHE A 5 -1.02 23.25 -0.25
CA PHE A 5 -0.26 22.18 0.38
C PHE A 5 1.18 22.69 0.61
N PHE A 6 1.58 22.78 1.87
CA PHE A 6 2.97 22.97 2.21
C PHE A 6 3.74 21.68 1.98
N VAL A 7 4.57 21.68 0.99
CA VAL A 7 5.49 20.59 0.70
C VAL A 7 6.79 20.85 1.46
N PHE A 8 7.23 19.87 2.26
CA PHE A 8 8.47 19.99 3.01
C PHE A 8 9.58 19.18 2.34
N SER A 9 10.79 19.74 2.24
CA SER A 9 11.96 18.97 1.80
C SER A 9 12.41 18.00 2.89
N CYS A 10 12.90 16.83 2.48
CA CYS A 10 13.33 15.75 3.38
C CYS A 10 14.54 16.12 4.25
N GLU A 11 15.20 17.27 4.00
CA GLU A 11 16.39 17.76 4.72
C GLU A 11 16.08 18.64 5.93
N SER A 12 14.81 19.02 6.17
CA SER A 12 14.46 19.89 7.29
C SER A 12 14.55 19.15 8.63
N SER A 13 15.20 19.76 9.61
CA SER A 13 15.36 19.27 10.99
C SER A 13 14.08 19.37 11.85
N SER A 14 12.96 19.76 11.25
CA SER A 14 11.68 19.89 11.93
C SER A 14 11.00 18.52 12.15
N PRO A 15 10.28 18.29 13.28
CA PRO A 15 9.49 17.08 13.46
C PRO A 15 8.46 16.94 12.34
N PRO A 16 7.97 15.72 12.02
CA PRO A 16 6.95 15.53 11.02
C PRO A 16 5.81 16.45 11.34
N SER A 17 5.45 17.19 10.32
CA SER A 17 4.76 18.44 10.43
C SER A 17 3.52 18.32 11.31
N PRO A 18 3.09 19.40 11.98
CA PRO A 18 1.77 19.50 12.57
C PRO A 18 0.66 19.00 11.65
N GLN A 19 0.90 19.00 10.33
CA GLN A 19 0.00 18.50 9.30
C GLN A 19 -0.29 17.00 9.43
N TYR A 20 0.73 16.13 9.60
CA TYR A 20 0.49 14.69 9.76
C TYR A 20 -0.43 14.38 10.95
N ARG A 21 -0.21 15.08 12.06
CA ARG A 21 -1.04 14.92 13.27
C ARG A 21 -2.46 15.47 13.09
N ARG A 22 -2.62 16.57 12.34
CA ARG A 22 -3.92 17.22 12.10
C ARG A 22 -4.73 16.47 11.05
N ASP A 23 -4.10 16.13 9.91
CA ASP A 23 -4.77 15.65 8.72
C ASP A 23 -4.73 14.12 8.56
N GLY A 24 -3.78 13.45 9.24
CA GLY A 24 -3.55 12.01 9.13
C GLY A 24 -2.65 11.62 7.95
N PHE A 25 -2.17 12.60 7.18
CA PHE A 25 -1.21 12.38 6.10
C PHE A 25 -0.34 13.61 5.88
N VAL A 26 0.82 13.41 5.22
CA VAL A 26 1.69 14.51 4.78
C VAL A 26 2.48 14.09 3.55
N VAL A 27 2.69 15.03 2.63
CA VAL A 27 3.55 14.86 1.46
C VAL A 27 4.92 15.40 1.75
N MET A 28 5.95 14.66 1.37
CA MET A 28 7.35 15.08 1.43
C MET A 28 7.98 14.84 0.07
N ASP A 29 8.63 15.85 -0.49
CA ASP A 29 9.35 15.74 -1.76
C ASP A 29 10.75 15.14 -1.56
N GLY A 30 11.27 14.52 -2.61
CA GLY A 30 12.69 14.16 -2.71
C GLY A 30 13.16 13.08 -1.73
N LEU A 31 12.28 12.17 -1.33
CA LEU A 31 12.71 10.97 -0.59
C LEU A 31 13.69 10.17 -1.45
N LEU A 32 13.34 9.96 -2.73
CA LEU A 32 14.19 9.32 -3.73
C LEU A 32 14.56 10.32 -4.83
N SER A 33 15.76 10.18 -5.37
CA SER A 33 16.15 10.86 -6.60
C SER A 33 15.42 10.26 -7.82
N PRO A 34 15.30 10.99 -8.94
CA PRO A 34 14.73 10.44 -10.17
C PRO A 34 15.44 9.17 -10.63
N GLN A 35 16.77 9.09 -10.47
CA GLN A 35 17.58 7.92 -10.83
C GLN A 35 17.26 6.69 -9.95
N GLU A 36 17.07 6.88 -8.63
CA GLU A 36 16.64 5.79 -7.75
C GLU A 36 15.25 5.28 -8.12
N CYS A 37 14.33 6.16 -8.49
CA CYS A 37 13.01 5.76 -9.00
C CYS A 37 13.11 4.94 -10.28
N ASP A 38 13.95 5.36 -11.24
CA ASP A 38 14.13 4.65 -12.50
C ASP A 38 14.79 3.27 -12.29
N GLN A 39 15.74 3.15 -11.38
CA GLN A 39 16.34 1.86 -11.01
C GLN A 39 15.31 0.89 -10.42
N LEU A 40 14.44 1.37 -9.53
CA LEU A 40 13.36 0.54 -8.96
C LEU A 40 12.37 0.09 -10.05
N ARG A 41 11.98 1.00 -10.94
CA ARG A 41 11.07 0.69 -12.05
C ARG A 41 11.68 -0.31 -13.03
N GLN A 42 12.96 -0.13 -13.39
CA GLN A 42 13.69 -1.06 -14.25
C GLN A 42 13.75 -2.45 -13.61
N ARG A 43 14.12 -2.53 -12.33
CA ARG A 43 14.17 -3.82 -11.62
C ARG A 43 12.79 -4.50 -11.57
N MET A 44 11.74 -3.72 -11.41
CA MET A 44 10.39 -4.26 -11.43
C MET A 44 9.99 -4.78 -12.82
N ALA A 45 10.40 -4.10 -13.89
CA ALA A 45 10.18 -4.60 -15.25
C ALA A 45 10.87 -5.96 -15.48
N GLU A 46 12.11 -6.12 -15.02
CA GLU A 46 12.84 -7.41 -15.04
C GLU A 46 12.07 -8.52 -14.29
N ILE A 47 11.58 -8.22 -13.08
CA ILE A 47 10.79 -9.17 -12.27
C ILE A 47 9.51 -9.58 -13.02
N VAL A 48 8.85 -8.64 -13.71
CA VAL A 48 7.67 -8.94 -14.51
C VAL A 48 8.00 -9.76 -15.75
N ASP A 49 9.11 -9.49 -16.41
CA ASP A 49 9.57 -10.26 -17.59
C ASP A 49 9.89 -11.71 -17.20
N GLU A 50 10.49 -11.91 -16.04
CA GLU A 50 10.83 -13.23 -15.47
C GLU A 50 9.61 -13.93 -14.83
N MET A 51 8.49 -13.22 -14.70
CA MET A 51 7.30 -13.75 -14.00
C MET A 51 6.76 -15.02 -14.67
N ASP A 52 6.68 -16.08 -13.88
CA ASP A 52 5.94 -17.31 -14.20
C ASP A 52 4.88 -17.55 -13.12
N VAL A 53 3.61 -17.36 -13.47
CA VAL A 53 2.48 -17.53 -12.55
C VAL A 53 1.55 -18.60 -13.12
N PRO A 54 1.45 -19.74 -12.45
CA PRO A 54 0.51 -20.81 -12.85
C PRO A 54 -0.93 -20.28 -12.92
N ASP A 55 -1.73 -20.82 -13.83
CA ASP A 55 -3.10 -20.35 -14.12
C ASP A 55 -3.96 -20.28 -12.85
N HIS A 56 -3.90 -21.31 -12.01
CA HIS A 56 -4.65 -21.35 -10.74
C HIS A 56 -4.20 -20.31 -9.69
N CYS A 57 -3.08 -19.62 -9.94
CA CYS A 57 -2.56 -18.53 -9.11
C CYS A 57 -2.78 -17.15 -9.75
N ARG A 58 -3.41 -17.07 -10.92
CA ARG A 58 -3.72 -15.81 -11.62
C ARG A 58 -4.95 -15.17 -10.98
N ILE A 59 -4.74 -14.45 -9.88
CA ILE A 59 -5.80 -13.84 -9.09
C ILE A 59 -5.93 -12.38 -9.44
N THR A 60 -7.15 -11.98 -9.76
CA THR A 60 -7.53 -10.58 -9.96
C THR A 60 -7.62 -9.86 -8.61
N PHE A 61 -7.03 -8.68 -8.52
CA PHE A 61 -7.10 -7.85 -7.33
C PHE A 61 -8.25 -6.85 -7.43
N SER A 62 -9.10 -6.80 -6.41
CA SER A 62 -10.15 -5.80 -6.25
C SER A 62 -10.15 -5.22 -4.86
N THR A 63 -10.59 -3.98 -4.72
CA THR A 63 -10.92 -3.33 -3.44
C THR A 63 -12.43 -3.23 -3.22
N ASP A 64 -13.24 -3.62 -4.22
CA ASP A 64 -14.68 -3.82 -4.03
C ASP A 64 -14.94 -4.97 -3.06
N HIS A 65 -15.86 -4.77 -2.11
CA HIS A 65 -16.07 -5.69 -0.99
C HIS A 65 -16.44 -7.10 -1.44
N ASP A 66 -17.44 -7.23 -2.30
CA ASP A 66 -17.98 -8.54 -2.70
C ASP A 66 -17.01 -9.28 -3.61
N GLU A 67 -16.34 -8.56 -4.50
CA GLU A 67 -15.31 -9.12 -5.36
C GLU A 67 -14.05 -9.50 -4.59
N GLN A 68 -13.64 -8.68 -3.62
CA GLN A 68 -12.49 -8.99 -2.77
C GLN A 68 -12.69 -10.30 -1.99
N LEU A 69 -13.86 -10.52 -1.43
CA LEU A 69 -14.18 -11.77 -0.74
C LEU A 69 -14.26 -12.95 -1.72
N LYS A 70 -14.85 -12.74 -2.90
CA LYS A 70 -15.02 -13.79 -3.91
C LYS A 70 -13.69 -14.24 -4.52
N GLU A 71 -12.83 -13.31 -4.92
CA GLU A 71 -11.59 -13.58 -5.64
C GLU A 71 -10.42 -13.84 -4.67
N GLN A 72 -10.14 -12.89 -3.79
CA GLN A 72 -8.99 -12.94 -2.88
C GLN A 72 -9.29 -13.73 -1.61
N GLY A 73 -10.50 -13.59 -1.05
CA GLY A 73 -10.93 -14.26 0.17
C GLY A 73 -11.00 -15.79 0.04
N ASN A 74 -11.10 -16.33 -1.18
CA ASN A 74 -11.11 -17.76 -1.43
C ASN A 74 -9.75 -18.33 -1.83
N ALA A 75 -8.71 -17.50 -1.93
CA ALA A 75 -7.44 -17.92 -2.50
C ALA A 75 -6.33 -18.04 -1.45
N ASP A 76 -5.83 -19.26 -1.26
CA ASP A 76 -4.59 -19.51 -0.50
C ASP A 76 -3.41 -18.66 -1.02
N TYR A 77 -3.39 -18.41 -2.31
CA TYR A 77 -2.37 -17.56 -2.94
C TYR A 77 -2.34 -16.16 -2.35
N PHE A 78 -3.47 -15.56 -2.01
CA PHE A 78 -3.53 -14.27 -1.32
C PHE A 78 -3.17 -14.39 0.16
N ILE A 79 -3.85 -15.26 0.90
CA ILE A 79 -3.73 -15.32 2.37
C ILE A 79 -2.33 -15.74 2.84
N THR A 80 -1.58 -16.45 1.99
CA THR A 80 -0.20 -16.91 2.25
C THR A 80 0.87 -16.08 1.53
N SER A 81 0.54 -14.86 1.11
CA SER A 81 1.47 -13.99 0.36
C SER A 81 2.33 -13.08 1.24
N GLY A 82 2.10 -13.05 2.55
CA GLY A 82 2.77 -12.11 3.46
C GLY A 82 4.29 -12.23 3.48
N ASP A 83 4.82 -13.42 3.35
CA ASP A 83 6.24 -13.76 3.32
C ASP A 83 6.77 -14.13 1.92
N LYS A 84 6.07 -13.70 0.86
CA LYS A 84 6.41 -14.04 -0.53
C LYS A 84 6.32 -12.84 -1.45
N ILE A 85 6.97 -12.92 -2.60
CA ILE A 85 6.76 -11.99 -3.71
C ILE A 85 5.79 -12.65 -4.67
N ARG A 86 4.54 -12.14 -4.73
CA ARG A 86 3.44 -12.67 -5.54
C ARG A 86 2.82 -11.60 -6.41
N PHE A 87 2.20 -12.04 -7.50
CA PHE A 87 1.65 -11.21 -8.56
C PHE A 87 0.13 -11.21 -8.48
N PHE A 88 -0.47 -10.02 -8.55
CA PHE A 88 -1.92 -9.83 -8.55
C PHE A 88 -2.29 -8.99 -9.76
N PHE A 89 -3.33 -9.41 -10.46
CA PHE A 89 -3.66 -8.90 -11.79
C PHE A 89 -4.79 -7.89 -11.76
N GLU A 90 -4.84 -7.02 -12.78
CA GLU A 90 -5.97 -6.13 -13.03
C GLU A 90 -7.18 -6.92 -13.52
N LYS A 91 -8.36 -6.34 -13.36
CA LYS A 91 -9.59 -6.90 -13.91
C LYS A 91 -9.59 -6.83 -15.43
N GLY A 92 -10.20 -7.85 -16.07
CA GLY A 92 -10.40 -7.85 -17.51
C GLY A 92 -9.12 -8.04 -18.34
N VAL A 93 -8.06 -8.59 -17.74
CA VAL A 93 -6.79 -8.87 -18.45
C VAL A 93 -6.69 -10.31 -18.94
N PHE A 94 -7.67 -11.16 -18.59
CA PHE A 94 -7.77 -12.55 -19.02
C PHE A 94 -9.04 -12.77 -19.85
N ASP A 95 -8.95 -13.69 -20.82
CA ASP A 95 -10.12 -14.24 -21.50
C ASP A 95 -10.80 -15.36 -20.68
N ASP A 96 -11.87 -15.94 -21.23
CA ASP A 96 -12.62 -17.02 -20.59
C ASP A 96 -11.79 -18.32 -20.41
N LYS A 97 -10.61 -18.42 -21.03
CA LYS A 97 -9.69 -19.55 -20.87
C LYS A 97 -8.56 -19.27 -19.88
N GLY A 98 -8.52 -18.06 -19.31
CA GLY A 98 -7.47 -17.62 -18.41
C GLY A 98 -6.19 -17.12 -19.11
N GLU A 99 -6.24 -16.91 -20.46
CA GLU A 99 -5.12 -16.41 -21.21
C GLU A 99 -5.09 -14.86 -21.20
N PHE A 100 -3.88 -14.29 -21.23
CA PHE A 100 -3.73 -12.84 -21.28
C PHE A 100 -4.26 -12.24 -22.58
N ILE A 101 -5.17 -11.28 -22.48
CA ILE A 101 -5.67 -10.46 -23.61
C ILE A 101 -4.98 -9.10 -23.72
N VAL A 102 -4.09 -8.80 -22.79
CA VAL A 102 -3.22 -7.62 -22.81
C VAL A 102 -1.77 -8.07 -22.65
N PRO A 103 -0.77 -7.26 -23.05
CA PRO A 103 0.63 -7.58 -22.77
C PRO A 103 0.86 -7.85 -21.27
N LYS A 104 1.66 -8.86 -20.96
CA LYS A 104 2.01 -9.28 -19.60
C LYS A 104 2.42 -8.10 -18.71
N GLN A 105 3.22 -7.18 -19.23
CA GLN A 105 3.70 -5.99 -18.54
C GLN A 105 2.58 -5.00 -18.17
N ARG A 106 1.43 -5.10 -18.82
CA ARG A 106 0.24 -4.26 -18.58
C ARG A 106 -0.85 -4.96 -17.77
N SER A 107 -0.68 -6.24 -17.47
CA SER A 107 -1.71 -7.03 -16.81
C SER A 107 -1.72 -6.91 -15.28
N ILE A 108 -0.65 -6.39 -14.68
CA ILE A 108 -0.44 -6.45 -13.24
C ILE A 108 -1.02 -5.23 -12.55
N ASN A 109 -1.79 -5.47 -11.49
CA ASN A 109 -2.26 -4.48 -10.53
C ASN A 109 -1.17 -4.19 -9.48
N LYS A 110 -0.68 -5.23 -8.80
CA LYS A 110 0.38 -5.11 -7.79
C LYS A 110 1.22 -6.37 -7.66
N ILE A 111 2.43 -6.18 -7.12
CA ILE A 111 3.32 -7.25 -6.67
C ILE A 111 3.58 -7.04 -5.17
N GLY A 112 3.37 -8.06 -4.36
CA GLY A 112 3.53 -8.01 -2.89
C GLY A 112 3.65 -9.41 -2.31
N HIS A 113 3.92 -9.54 -1.02
CA HIS A 113 3.94 -8.49 -0.01
C HIS A 113 5.31 -8.39 0.68
N ALA A 114 6.30 -9.16 0.23
CA ALA A 114 7.62 -9.27 0.87
C ALA A 114 8.77 -8.61 0.07
N LEU A 115 8.47 -7.62 -0.80
CA LEU A 115 9.52 -6.89 -1.54
C LEU A 115 10.56 -6.25 -0.61
N HIS A 116 10.12 -5.70 0.53
CA HIS A 116 10.96 -5.09 1.55
C HIS A 116 11.98 -6.04 2.18
N ALA A 117 11.74 -7.34 2.08
CA ALA A 117 12.58 -8.36 2.72
C ALA A 117 13.48 -9.09 1.71
N TYR A 118 12.94 -9.47 0.55
CA TYR A 118 13.60 -10.38 -0.38
C TYR A 118 14.15 -9.72 -1.64
N GLU A 119 13.64 -8.54 -2.05
CA GLU A 119 14.20 -7.84 -3.21
C GLU A 119 15.22 -6.79 -2.76
N PRO A 120 16.51 -6.92 -3.13
CA PRO A 120 17.60 -6.11 -2.55
C PRO A 120 17.41 -4.59 -2.71
N LEU A 121 16.92 -4.11 -3.87
CA LEU A 121 16.73 -2.67 -4.10
C LEU A 121 15.60 -2.11 -3.25
N TYR A 122 14.48 -2.82 -3.13
CA TYR A 122 13.33 -2.41 -2.32
C TYR A 122 13.67 -2.49 -0.82
N LYS A 123 14.40 -3.53 -0.40
CA LYS A 123 14.94 -3.64 0.96
C LYS A 123 15.84 -2.47 1.32
N LYS A 124 16.75 -2.08 0.41
CA LYS A 124 17.65 -0.93 0.60
C LYS A 124 16.87 0.38 0.79
N VAL A 125 15.81 0.59 -0.01
CA VAL A 125 14.96 1.78 0.14
C VAL A 125 14.20 1.76 1.46
N THR A 126 13.55 0.63 1.79
CA THR A 126 12.77 0.48 3.03
C THR A 126 13.60 0.77 4.27
N HIS A 127 14.82 0.22 4.34
CA HIS A 127 15.72 0.38 5.49
C HIS A 127 16.71 1.56 5.33
N SER A 128 16.46 2.48 4.38
CA SER A 128 17.37 3.60 4.15
C SER A 128 17.45 4.55 5.36
N PRO A 129 18.59 5.24 5.55
CA PRO A 129 18.71 6.24 6.61
C PRO A 129 17.63 7.33 6.55
N LYS A 130 17.17 7.69 5.35
CA LYS A 130 16.07 8.67 5.16
C LYS A 130 14.76 8.15 5.76
N VAL A 131 14.38 6.91 5.47
CA VAL A 131 13.16 6.27 6.02
C VAL A 131 13.27 6.11 7.53
N GLN A 132 14.41 5.62 8.04
CA GLN A 132 14.66 5.52 9.48
C GLN A 132 14.59 6.90 10.16
N GLY A 133 15.13 7.94 9.52
CA GLY A 133 15.04 9.32 10.00
C GLY A 133 13.60 9.83 10.10
N ILE A 134 12.76 9.52 9.13
CA ILE A 134 11.31 9.83 9.17
C ILE A 134 10.65 9.13 10.36
N ALA A 135 10.85 7.83 10.52
CA ALA A 135 10.28 7.05 11.61
C ALA A 135 10.69 7.60 12.99
N LYS A 136 11.98 7.93 13.16
CA LYS A 136 12.49 8.56 14.40
C LYS A 136 11.85 9.92 14.66
N LYS A 137 11.69 10.76 13.64
CA LYS A 137 11.02 12.08 13.77
C LYS A 137 9.56 11.94 14.13
N LEU A 138 8.88 10.88 13.71
CA LEU A 138 7.52 10.54 14.11
C LEU A 138 7.41 9.98 15.53
N GLY A 139 8.55 9.71 16.18
CA GLY A 139 8.62 9.16 17.53
C GLY A 139 8.46 7.65 17.60
N LEU A 140 8.65 6.93 16.48
CA LEU A 140 8.64 5.48 16.52
C LEU A 140 9.92 4.98 17.21
N VAL A 141 9.74 4.13 18.22
CA VAL A 141 10.83 3.62 19.06
C VAL A 141 11.32 2.26 18.58
N SER A 142 10.41 1.38 18.25
CA SER A 142 10.70 0.01 17.81
C SER A 142 9.85 -0.37 16.57
N PRO A 143 9.96 0.39 15.46
CA PRO A 143 9.17 0.11 14.27
C PRO A 143 9.61 -1.18 13.60
N VAL A 144 8.63 -1.94 13.12
CA VAL A 144 8.82 -3.12 12.27
C VAL A 144 8.13 -2.89 10.92
N VAL A 145 8.61 -3.58 9.89
CA VAL A 145 8.02 -3.53 8.55
C VAL A 145 7.03 -4.69 8.40
N LEU A 146 5.78 -4.36 8.09
CA LEU A 146 4.70 -5.34 7.97
C LEU A 146 4.64 -5.99 6.60
N GLN A 147 4.70 -5.17 5.56
CA GLN A 147 4.61 -5.58 4.15
C GLN A 147 5.21 -4.51 3.24
N GLY A 148 5.59 -4.91 2.03
CA GLY A 148 6.04 -4.01 0.97
C GLY A 148 5.47 -4.45 -0.38
N MET A 149 4.88 -3.51 -1.13
CA MET A 149 4.19 -3.75 -2.39
C MET A 149 4.62 -2.76 -3.46
N TYR A 150 4.59 -3.22 -4.70
CA TYR A 150 4.66 -2.37 -5.87
C TYR A 150 3.30 -2.31 -6.56
N ILE A 151 2.80 -1.11 -6.85
CA ILE A 151 1.49 -0.88 -7.47
C ILE A 151 1.70 -0.22 -8.83
N PHE A 152 1.10 -0.79 -9.88
CA PHE A 152 1.34 -0.38 -11.26
C PHE A 152 0.42 0.72 -11.76
N LYS A 153 -0.88 0.63 -11.48
CA LYS A 153 -1.92 1.52 -12.02
C LYS A 153 -1.72 1.88 -13.49
N GLN A 154 -1.93 0.88 -14.32
CA GLN A 154 -1.67 0.94 -15.75
C GLN A 154 -2.58 1.93 -16.50
N PRO A 155 -2.12 2.53 -17.61
CA PRO A 155 -2.94 3.43 -18.43
C PRO A 155 -4.23 2.76 -18.91
N GLY A 156 -5.36 3.43 -18.69
CA GLY A 156 -6.67 3.02 -19.18
C GLY A 156 -7.30 1.77 -18.55
N ILE A 157 -6.54 1.01 -17.75
CA ILE A 157 -7.03 -0.22 -17.08
C ILE A 157 -6.75 -0.25 -15.57
N GLY A 158 -5.89 0.64 -15.06
CA GLY A 158 -5.60 0.71 -13.63
C GLY A 158 -6.85 1.02 -12.81
N GLY A 159 -7.34 0.00 -12.10
CA GLY A 159 -8.61 0.02 -11.40
C GLY A 159 -8.70 1.03 -10.26
N GLU A 160 -9.91 1.31 -9.81
CA GLU A 160 -10.17 2.11 -8.62
C GLU A 160 -9.64 1.40 -7.37
N VAL A 161 -9.16 2.19 -6.42
CA VAL A 161 -8.99 1.79 -5.02
C VAL A 161 -10.07 2.51 -4.23
N THR A 162 -11.08 1.75 -3.78
CA THR A 162 -12.23 2.29 -3.05
C THR A 162 -11.82 2.91 -1.72
N PRO A 163 -12.64 3.82 -1.15
CA PRO A 163 -12.36 4.44 0.13
C PRO A 163 -12.13 3.42 1.24
N HIS A 164 -10.99 3.52 1.93
CA HIS A 164 -10.61 2.61 3.01
C HIS A 164 -9.66 3.26 4.01
N GLN A 165 -9.41 2.54 5.08
CA GLN A 165 -8.40 2.81 6.11
C GLN A 165 -7.47 1.59 6.15
N ASP A 166 -6.15 1.78 6.16
CA ASP A 166 -5.19 0.67 6.21
C ASP A 166 -5.37 -0.20 7.45
N ALA A 167 -5.76 0.41 8.58
CA ALA A 167 -6.02 -0.29 9.84
C ALA A 167 -7.22 -1.27 9.77
N THR A 168 -8.07 -1.17 8.74
CA THR A 168 -9.09 -2.19 8.43
C THR A 168 -8.43 -3.55 8.15
N PHE A 169 -7.27 -3.54 7.52
CA PHE A 169 -6.52 -4.72 7.09
C PHE A 169 -5.33 -5.05 8.00
N LEU A 170 -4.81 -4.03 8.70
CA LEU A 170 -3.59 -4.07 9.50
C LEU A 170 -3.90 -3.57 10.93
N TYR A 171 -4.75 -4.33 11.63
CA TYR A 171 -5.28 -3.92 12.93
C TYR A 171 -4.29 -4.17 14.07
N THR A 172 -4.16 -3.18 14.95
CA THR A 172 -3.32 -3.22 16.14
C THR A 172 -4.09 -2.83 17.40
N GLU A 173 -3.60 -3.26 18.54
CA GLU A 173 -4.06 -2.81 19.86
C GLU A 173 -2.89 -2.21 20.65
N PRO A 174 -2.95 -0.89 20.94
CA PRO A 174 -4.00 0.05 20.55
C PRO A 174 -3.95 0.39 19.04
N LEU A 175 -4.99 1.03 18.52
CA LEU A 175 -5.01 1.69 17.23
C LEU A 175 -3.96 2.83 17.16
N GLY A 176 -3.70 3.35 15.94
CA GLY A 176 -2.75 4.45 15.74
C GLY A 176 -1.29 4.00 15.70
N ARG A 177 -1.03 2.71 15.54
CA ARG A 177 0.33 2.15 15.53
C ARG A 177 0.85 1.82 14.14
N VAL A 178 0.01 1.93 13.11
CA VAL A 178 0.37 1.63 11.72
C VAL A 178 0.53 2.90 10.92
N MET A 179 1.54 2.93 10.07
CA MET A 179 1.82 4.01 9.12
C MET A 179 2.22 3.44 7.77
N GLY A 180 1.61 3.95 6.70
CA GLY A 180 2.01 3.70 5.32
C GLY A 180 3.04 4.72 4.83
N LEU A 181 4.00 4.28 4.03
CA LEU A 181 4.85 5.12 3.19
C LEU A 181 4.54 4.80 1.74
N TRP A 182 3.99 5.76 1.02
CA TRP A 182 3.59 5.63 -0.37
C TRP A 182 4.50 6.49 -1.25
N ILE A 183 5.47 5.86 -1.93
CA ILE A 183 6.56 6.51 -2.66
C ILE A 183 6.21 6.55 -4.14
N ALA A 184 6.03 7.73 -4.71
CA ALA A 184 5.76 7.91 -6.13
C ALA A 184 7.03 7.65 -6.96
N LEU A 185 7.03 6.61 -7.79
CA LEU A 185 8.12 6.30 -8.70
C LEU A 185 7.95 6.98 -10.05
N GLU A 186 6.79 7.53 -10.31
CA GLU A 186 6.39 8.40 -11.41
C GLU A 186 5.56 9.56 -10.84
N ASP A 187 5.33 10.61 -11.61
CA ASP A 187 4.42 11.67 -11.19
C ASP A 187 3.01 11.09 -10.99
N ALA A 188 2.46 11.28 -9.80
CA ALA A 188 1.09 10.93 -9.48
C ALA A 188 0.21 12.17 -9.60
N THR A 189 -0.71 12.16 -10.55
CA THR A 189 -1.62 13.27 -10.88
C THR A 189 -3.06 12.86 -10.66
N VAL A 190 -3.98 13.81 -10.71
CA VAL A 190 -5.42 13.51 -10.66
C VAL A 190 -5.84 12.56 -11.77
N ASN A 191 -5.30 12.72 -12.97
CA ASN A 191 -5.71 11.95 -14.14
C ASN A 191 -5.19 10.52 -14.15
N ASN A 192 -3.99 10.26 -13.57
CA ASN A 192 -3.42 8.92 -13.52
C ASN A 192 -3.62 8.21 -12.18
N GLY A 193 -4.46 8.79 -11.28
CA GLY A 193 -4.87 8.15 -10.03
C GLY A 193 -3.96 8.44 -8.84
N CYS A 194 -3.68 9.72 -8.54
CA CYS A 194 -3.11 10.11 -7.25
C CYS A 194 -4.04 9.69 -6.09
N LEU A 195 -3.51 9.74 -4.88
CA LEU A 195 -4.32 9.50 -3.68
C LEU A 195 -5.25 10.69 -3.39
N TRP A 196 -6.38 10.37 -2.79
CA TRP A 196 -7.36 11.32 -2.24
C TRP A 196 -7.60 10.96 -0.78
N PHE A 197 -7.67 11.97 0.08
CA PHE A 197 -7.82 11.79 1.52
C PHE A 197 -9.00 12.58 2.07
N ILE A 198 -9.59 12.09 3.17
CA ILE A 198 -10.45 12.90 4.04
C ILE A 198 -9.58 13.39 5.21
N PRO A 199 -9.14 14.66 5.21
CA PRO A 199 -8.27 15.19 6.28
C PRO A 199 -8.91 15.06 7.66
N GLY A 200 -8.13 14.60 8.66
CA GLY A 200 -8.59 14.45 10.03
C GLY A 200 -9.44 13.22 10.33
N SER A 201 -9.78 12.41 9.32
CA SER A 201 -10.63 11.22 9.49
C SER A 201 -10.00 10.13 10.39
N HIS A 202 -8.68 10.12 10.53
CA HIS A 202 -7.96 9.20 11.43
C HIS A 202 -8.34 9.33 12.91
N ASN A 203 -8.93 10.46 13.32
CA ASN A 203 -9.39 10.69 14.69
C ASN A 203 -10.71 9.96 15.03
N SER A 204 -11.37 9.35 14.04
CA SER A 204 -12.66 8.67 14.22
C SER A 204 -12.54 7.16 14.46
N GLY A 205 -11.30 6.63 14.49
CA GLY A 205 -11.05 5.19 14.57
C GLY A 205 -11.47 4.46 13.30
N ILE A 206 -11.72 3.14 13.42
CA ILE A 206 -12.19 2.29 12.32
C ILE A 206 -13.54 1.67 12.65
N THR A 207 -14.34 1.40 11.63
CA THR A 207 -15.69 0.81 11.77
C THR A 207 -15.75 -0.64 11.31
N ARG A 208 -14.74 -1.10 10.55
CA ARG A 208 -14.70 -2.42 9.93
C ARG A 208 -13.29 -2.99 9.95
N ARG A 209 -13.19 -4.32 10.05
CA ARG A 209 -11.93 -5.07 9.97
C ARG A 209 -12.05 -6.22 8.99
N MET A 210 -10.99 -6.45 8.19
CA MET A 210 -10.81 -7.72 7.49
C MET A 210 -10.12 -8.70 8.44
N VAL A 211 -10.76 -9.85 8.66
CA VAL A 211 -10.27 -10.89 9.58
C VAL A 211 -10.13 -12.22 8.86
N ARG A 212 -9.22 -13.08 9.32
CA ARG A 212 -9.17 -14.47 8.90
C ARG A 212 -10.39 -15.22 9.44
N THR A 213 -10.99 -16.06 8.63
CA THR A 213 -12.02 -17.01 9.07
C THR A 213 -11.39 -18.21 9.79
N HIS A 214 -12.21 -19.03 10.39
CA HIS A 214 -11.73 -20.27 11.00
C HIS A 214 -11.09 -21.20 9.95
N LYS A 215 -10.00 -21.87 10.31
CA LYS A 215 -9.27 -22.77 9.43
C LYS A 215 -10.22 -23.80 8.78
N GLY A 216 -10.17 -23.85 7.44
CA GLY A 216 -11.03 -24.76 6.65
C GLY A 216 -12.40 -24.19 6.28
N THR A 217 -12.69 -22.93 6.62
CA THR A 217 -13.91 -22.23 6.22
C THR A 217 -13.62 -21.35 5.01
N LEU A 218 -14.48 -21.37 3.99
CA LEU A 218 -14.43 -20.43 2.87
C LEU A 218 -15.56 -19.39 3.02
N PRO A 219 -15.31 -18.14 2.68
CA PRO A 219 -14.02 -17.56 2.28
C PRO A 219 -13.01 -17.56 3.44
N LEU A 220 -11.70 -17.49 3.11
CA LEU A 220 -10.59 -17.51 4.08
C LEU A 220 -10.47 -16.19 4.87
N THR A 221 -11.12 -15.13 4.39
CA THR A 221 -11.26 -13.85 5.07
C THR A 221 -12.70 -13.37 5.06
N ASP A 222 -13.05 -12.54 6.02
CA ASP A 222 -14.37 -11.92 6.13
C ASP A 222 -14.22 -10.49 6.67
N PHE A 223 -15.24 -9.67 6.52
CA PHE A 223 -15.30 -8.35 7.12
C PHE A 223 -16.21 -8.34 8.35
N VAL A 224 -15.65 -7.88 9.46
CA VAL A 224 -16.37 -7.70 10.72
C VAL A 224 -16.56 -6.21 10.98
N GLY A 225 -17.77 -5.81 11.38
CA GLY A 225 -18.15 -4.43 11.64
C GLY A 225 -19.03 -3.85 10.53
N ARG A 226 -19.10 -2.52 10.47
CA ARG A 226 -19.99 -1.81 9.54
C ARG A 226 -19.18 -1.14 8.44
N GLU A 227 -19.59 -1.33 7.20
CA GLU A 227 -19.13 -0.52 6.09
C GLU A 227 -19.59 0.92 6.26
N GLN A 228 -18.68 1.86 6.07
CA GLN A 228 -18.96 3.28 6.20
C GLN A 228 -19.04 3.92 4.82
N GLN A 229 -20.10 4.69 4.60
CA GLN A 229 -20.21 5.57 3.45
C GLN A 229 -19.51 6.89 3.76
N TYR A 230 -18.77 7.40 2.80
CA TYR A 230 -18.04 8.64 2.93
C TYR A 230 -18.60 9.71 1.99
N ASP A 231 -18.62 10.94 2.47
CA ASP A 231 -19.03 12.10 1.69
C ASP A 231 -17.95 12.44 0.66
N GLU A 232 -18.32 12.38 -0.61
CA GLU A 232 -17.43 12.61 -1.74
C GLU A 232 -16.76 13.99 -1.72
N ASP A 233 -17.50 15.01 -1.27
CA ASP A 233 -17.03 16.40 -1.20
C ASP A 233 -15.93 16.62 -0.14
N LYS A 234 -15.72 15.65 0.76
CA LYS A 234 -14.68 15.73 1.79
C LYS A 234 -13.31 15.25 1.32
N PHE A 235 -13.25 14.56 0.18
CA PHE A 235 -11.99 14.09 -0.35
C PHE A 235 -11.19 15.21 -0.99
N VAL A 236 -9.90 15.28 -0.66
CA VAL A 236 -8.95 16.21 -1.27
C VAL A 236 -7.91 15.43 -2.05
N ALA A 237 -7.65 15.85 -3.29
CA ALA A 237 -6.63 15.25 -4.14
C ALA A 237 -5.23 15.59 -3.63
N VAL A 238 -4.33 14.61 -3.66
CA VAL A 238 -2.94 14.75 -3.21
C VAL A 238 -2.00 14.28 -4.33
N PRO A 239 -1.75 15.13 -5.34
CA PRO A 239 -0.76 14.83 -6.36
C PRO A 239 0.66 14.84 -5.75
N VAL A 240 1.52 13.94 -6.26
CA VAL A 240 2.88 13.74 -5.75
C VAL A 240 3.85 13.66 -6.93
N LYS A 241 4.95 14.38 -6.86
CA LYS A 241 6.02 14.31 -7.85
C LYS A 241 6.85 13.04 -7.68
N LYS A 242 7.41 12.56 -8.78
CA LYS A 242 8.36 11.44 -8.82
C LYS A 242 9.45 11.61 -7.75
N GLY A 243 9.65 10.58 -6.93
CA GLY A 243 10.57 10.58 -5.80
C GLY A 243 10.00 11.16 -4.50
N GLY A 244 8.80 11.74 -4.53
CA GLY A 244 8.07 12.15 -3.34
C GLY A 244 7.43 10.98 -2.59
N VAL A 245 7.07 11.20 -1.34
CA VAL A 245 6.41 10.22 -0.49
C VAL A 245 5.21 10.83 0.22
N VAL A 246 4.14 10.07 0.35
CA VAL A 246 3.03 10.36 1.27
C VAL A 246 3.20 9.48 2.49
N LEU A 247 3.25 10.10 3.67
CA LEU A 247 3.11 9.40 4.94
C LEU A 247 1.63 9.32 5.27
N ILE A 248 1.14 8.11 5.53
CA ILE A 248 -0.29 7.80 5.68
C ILE A 248 -0.52 7.20 7.06
N HIS A 249 -1.33 7.85 7.89
CA HIS A 249 -1.77 7.27 9.16
C HIS A 249 -2.69 6.08 8.89
N GLY A 250 -2.50 4.96 9.59
CA GLY A 250 -3.25 3.73 9.35
C GLY A 250 -4.78 3.88 9.38
N GLU A 251 -5.28 4.90 10.05
CA GLU A 251 -6.72 5.18 10.22
C GLU A 251 -7.23 6.33 9.36
N VAL A 252 -6.40 6.99 8.55
CA VAL A 252 -6.90 8.03 7.64
C VAL A 252 -7.61 7.41 6.45
N VAL A 253 -8.81 7.91 6.15
CA VAL A 253 -9.58 7.46 4.98
C VAL A 253 -8.94 8.00 3.72
N HIS A 254 -8.65 7.08 2.79
CA HIS A 254 -8.08 7.44 1.51
C HIS A 254 -8.56 6.51 0.37
N ARG A 255 -8.39 6.98 -0.84
CA ARG A 255 -8.77 6.26 -2.07
C ARG A 255 -7.89 6.68 -3.24
N SER A 256 -8.05 6.03 -4.38
CA SER A 256 -7.41 6.41 -5.64
C SER A 256 -8.36 6.11 -6.80
N ALA A 257 -8.63 7.11 -7.64
CA ALA A 257 -9.50 6.94 -8.80
C ALA A 257 -8.89 6.02 -9.88
N VAL A 258 -9.70 5.61 -10.83
CA VAL A 258 -9.26 4.91 -12.04
C VAL A 258 -8.21 5.75 -12.78
N ASN A 259 -7.23 5.11 -13.39
CA ASN A 259 -6.31 5.78 -14.30
C ASN A 259 -6.97 5.97 -15.68
N THR A 260 -7.33 7.20 -15.99
CA THR A 260 -7.96 7.57 -17.28
C THR A 260 -6.98 8.22 -18.25
N SER A 261 -5.69 8.28 -17.89
CA SER A 261 -4.64 8.91 -18.71
C SER A 261 -3.88 7.87 -19.53
N ASP A 262 -3.02 8.36 -20.42
CA ASP A 262 -2.07 7.54 -21.20
C ASP A 262 -0.79 7.22 -20.41
N ASP A 263 -0.62 7.82 -19.22
CA ASP A 263 0.55 7.63 -18.36
C ASP A 263 0.26 6.61 -17.24
N SER A 264 1.22 5.74 -16.95
CA SER A 264 1.19 4.87 -15.77
C SER A 264 1.39 5.67 -14.48
N ARG A 265 1.08 5.02 -13.36
CA ARG A 265 1.36 5.57 -12.03
C ARG A 265 1.98 4.48 -11.15
N HIS A 266 3.28 4.31 -11.25
CA HIS A 266 4.04 3.32 -10.50
C HIS A 266 4.41 3.83 -9.11
N VAL A 267 4.24 2.97 -8.12
CA VAL A 267 4.45 3.29 -6.69
C VAL A 267 5.09 2.11 -5.98
N TYR A 268 6.03 2.42 -5.09
CA TYR A 268 6.44 1.49 -4.05
C TYR A 268 5.83 1.93 -2.72
N THR A 269 5.09 1.04 -2.08
CA THR A 269 4.47 1.31 -0.78
C THR A 269 4.79 0.22 0.22
N PHE A 270 5.01 0.61 1.48
CA PHE A 270 5.21 -0.33 2.58
C PHE A 270 4.62 0.22 3.87
N HIS A 271 4.33 -0.68 4.81
CA HIS A 271 3.71 -0.32 6.08
C HIS A 271 4.65 -0.62 7.24
N LEU A 272 4.71 0.34 8.16
CA LEU A 272 5.41 0.23 9.43
C LEU A 272 4.38 0.08 10.56
N MET A 273 4.74 -0.66 11.59
CA MET A 273 4.03 -0.69 12.86
C MET A 273 5.02 -0.33 13.98
N GLU A 274 4.62 0.56 14.90
CA GLU A 274 5.31 0.69 16.18
C GLU A 274 5.03 -0.57 17.01
N ALA A 275 6.07 -1.35 17.28
CA ALA A 275 5.91 -2.61 18.01
C ALA A 275 5.99 -2.45 19.54
N GLN A 276 6.54 -1.33 20.02
CA GLN A 276 6.58 -1.09 21.46
C GLN A 276 5.16 -0.89 22.01
N ASP A 277 4.80 -1.65 23.02
CA ASP A 277 3.48 -1.60 23.67
C ASP A 277 2.32 -1.79 22.68
N THR A 278 2.52 -2.65 21.67
CA THR A 278 1.55 -2.90 20.60
C THR A 278 1.35 -4.39 20.41
N ARG A 279 0.10 -4.81 20.35
CA ARG A 279 -0.29 -6.17 19.97
C ARG A 279 -0.78 -6.20 18.53
N TRP A 280 -0.15 -7.01 17.67
CA TRP A 280 -0.65 -7.37 16.36
C TRP A 280 -1.83 -8.34 16.52
N SER A 281 -2.95 -8.07 15.85
CA SER A 281 -4.10 -8.97 15.97
C SER A 281 -3.85 -10.31 15.28
N ALA A 282 -4.15 -11.40 16.01
CA ALA A 282 -4.08 -12.75 15.46
C ALA A 282 -5.11 -13.00 14.35
N ASP A 283 -6.15 -12.17 14.26
CA ASP A 283 -7.20 -12.27 13.25
C ASP A 283 -6.85 -11.52 11.96
N ASN A 284 -5.77 -10.74 11.93
CA ASN A 284 -5.37 -10.05 10.70
C ASN A 284 -5.11 -11.05 9.58
N TRP A 285 -5.48 -10.69 8.35
CA TRP A 285 -5.19 -11.51 7.18
C TRP A 285 -3.69 -11.77 7.02
N LEU A 286 -2.88 -10.73 7.24
CA LEU A 286 -1.42 -10.78 7.23
C LEU A 286 -0.92 -11.25 8.59
N GLN A 287 -0.15 -12.32 8.59
CA GLN A 287 0.55 -12.81 9.78
C GLN A 287 2.04 -12.94 9.49
N PRO A 288 2.92 -12.67 10.47
CA PRO A 288 4.32 -13.02 10.34
C PRO A 288 4.45 -14.54 10.26
N SER A 289 5.43 -15.04 9.50
CA SER A 289 5.79 -16.46 9.45
C SER A 289 7.12 -16.71 10.19
N GLU A 290 7.48 -17.99 10.36
CA GLU A 290 8.78 -18.35 10.92
C GLU A 290 9.92 -17.91 9.98
N GLU A 291 9.70 -17.99 8.65
CA GLU A 291 10.67 -17.58 7.63
C GLU A 291 10.82 -16.07 7.54
N LEU A 292 9.73 -15.33 7.80
CA LEU A 292 9.71 -13.87 7.76
C LEU A 292 8.89 -13.31 8.94
N PRO A 293 9.46 -13.25 10.16
CA PRO A 293 8.94 -12.40 11.21
C PRO A 293 9.01 -10.94 10.76
N PHE A 294 8.13 -10.09 11.21
CA PHE A 294 8.17 -8.66 10.84
C PHE A 294 9.55 -8.05 11.13
N PRO A 295 10.36 -7.70 10.11
CA PRO A 295 11.73 -7.27 10.34
C PRO A 295 11.76 -5.88 10.99
N PRO A 296 12.68 -5.63 11.94
CA PRO A 296 12.88 -4.31 12.50
C PRO A 296 13.33 -3.32 11.43
N LEU A 297 12.76 -2.11 11.46
CA LEU A 297 13.16 -1.04 10.55
C LEU A 297 14.57 -0.54 10.87
N TYR A 298 14.88 -0.37 12.15
CA TYR A 298 16.19 0.09 12.58
C TYR A 298 17.19 -1.08 12.51
N THR A 299 18.07 -1.03 11.53
CA THR A 299 19.21 -1.94 11.41
C THR A 299 20.42 -1.34 12.14
N LYS A 300 21.19 -2.20 12.80
CA LYS A 300 22.46 -1.82 13.45
C LYS A 300 23.51 -1.44 12.42
#